data_1dae44c0e1dc66b766759c8fe7b35cd0
#
_entry.id   1dae44c0e1dc66b766759c8fe7b35cd0
#
_cell.length_a   1.000
_cell.length_b   1.000
_cell.length_c   1.000
_cell.angle_alpha   90.00
_cell.angle_beta   90.00
_cell.angle_gamma   90.00
#
_symmetry.space_group_name_H-M   'P 1'
#
loop_
_entity.id
_entity.type
_entity.pdbx_description
1 polymer ?
#
loop_
_entity_poly.entity_id
_entity_poly.type
_entity_poly.pdbx_seq_one_letter_code
_entity_poly.pdbx_strand_id
1 'polypeptide(L)'
;SCRLVLLPECLDLAWTHPSAKTEAQSIPGPYSDILCKLAQTHNLYLCAGLTERSEDKIYNTAIFISPEGNILLKYRKINVLTVAQDIYSIGETLSVVKTPFGVVGVNICSDNYIDSLDIGHTLARMGAQIILSPSSWTVDYSIVEGDILYGKKWLKPYQTLAVAHDLIVVSATAVGVIVGG
;
A
#
# COMPACT_ATOMS: atom_id res chain seq x y z
N SER A 1 7.74 -5.26 22.09
CA SER A 1 7.30 -6.27 21.12
C SER A 1 6.65 -5.59 19.94
N CYS A 2 6.92 -6.04 18.71
CA CYS A 2 6.28 -5.55 17.51
C CYS A 2 4.80 -5.98 17.50
N ARG A 3 3.87 -5.06 17.19
CA ARG A 3 2.42 -5.36 17.10
C ARG A 3 1.83 -5.13 15.73
N LEU A 4 2.53 -4.39 14.86
CA LEU A 4 2.12 -4.08 13.51
C LEU A 4 3.32 -4.23 12.57
N VAL A 5 3.13 -4.92 11.46
CA VAL A 5 4.10 -5.04 10.37
C VAL A 5 3.47 -4.44 9.10
N LEU A 6 4.23 -3.60 8.42
CA LEU A 6 3.89 -3.07 7.11
C LEU A 6 4.87 -3.63 6.07
N LEU A 7 4.34 -4.28 5.05
CA LEU A 7 5.08 -4.83 3.92
C LEU A 7 4.88 -3.98 2.65
N PRO A 8 5.77 -4.09 1.65
CA PRO A 8 5.71 -3.29 0.42
C PRO A 8 4.49 -3.55 -0.47
N GLU A 9 4.36 -2.71 -1.51
CA GLU A 9 3.40 -2.82 -2.61
C GLU A 9 3.73 -3.99 -3.53
N CYS A 10 2.70 -4.74 -4.01
CA CYS A 10 2.82 -5.88 -4.94
C CYS A 10 3.96 -6.83 -4.56
N LEU A 11 4.06 -7.17 -3.28
CA LEU A 11 5.16 -7.98 -2.75
C LEU A 11 5.19 -9.41 -3.33
N ASP A 12 4.08 -9.87 -3.89
CA ASP A 12 3.88 -11.18 -4.50
C ASP A 12 4.49 -11.29 -5.90
N LEU A 13 4.22 -10.33 -6.78
CA LEU A 13 4.59 -10.40 -8.20
C LEU A 13 5.49 -9.27 -8.68
N ALA A 14 5.87 -8.35 -7.80
CA ALA A 14 6.52 -7.07 -8.08
C ALA A 14 5.66 -6.11 -8.92
N TRP A 15 5.77 -4.80 -8.61
CA TRP A 15 5.01 -3.76 -9.28
C TRP A 15 5.36 -3.70 -10.77
N THR A 16 4.33 -3.65 -11.64
CA THR A 16 4.42 -3.65 -13.11
C THR A 16 5.04 -4.90 -13.77
N HIS A 17 5.36 -5.95 -13.01
CA HIS A 17 5.90 -7.15 -13.62
C HIS A 17 4.85 -7.85 -14.51
N PRO A 18 5.19 -8.31 -15.74
CA PRO A 18 4.24 -8.89 -16.67
C PRO A 18 3.47 -10.12 -16.14
N SER A 19 4.06 -10.86 -15.18
CA SER A 19 3.39 -12.01 -14.55
C SER A 19 2.09 -11.66 -13.83
N ALA A 20 1.88 -10.37 -13.50
CA ALA A 20 0.60 -9.91 -12.96
C ALA A 20 -0.58 -10.31 -13.85
N LYS A 21 -0.40 -10.34 -15.18
CA LYS A 21 -1.47 -10.69 -16.13
C LYS A 21 -1.88 -12.18 -16.08
N THR A 22 -1.01 -13.06 -15.59
CA THR A 22 -1.25 -14.51 -15.57
C THR A 22 -1.33 -15.09 -14.17
N GLU A 23 -0.63 -14.52 -13.20
CA GLU A 23 -0.42 -15.11 -11.87
C GLU A 23 -1.14 -14.39 -10.74
N ALA A 24 -1.76 -13.20 -11.01
CA ALA A 24 -2.57 -12.51 -10.02
C ALA A 24 -3.67 -13.40 -9.45
N GLN A 25 -3.85 -13.39 -8.13
CA GLN A 25 -4.78 -14.22 -7.40
C GLN A 25 -5.95 -13.40 -6.82
N SER A 26 -7.05 -14.06 -6.53
CA SER A 26 -8.16 -13.42 -5.79
C SER A 26 -7.76 -13.03 -4.37
N ILE A 27 -8.45 -12.06 -3.80
CA ILE A 27 -8.39 -11.70 -2.39
C ILE A 27 -9.82 -11.74 -1.81
N PRO A 28 -10.13 -12.70 -0.90
CA PRO A 28 -9.30 -13.78 -0.34
C PRO A 28 -8.82 -14.79 -1.38
N GLY A 29 -7.65 -15.37 -1.12
CA GLY A 29 -7.03 -16.38 -1.97
C GLY A 29 -5.63 -16.76 -1.49
N PRO A 30 -4.90 -17.61 -2.23
CA PRO A 30 -3.68 -18.27 -1.73
C PRO A 30 -2.64 -17.33 -1.13
N TYR A 31 -2.37 -16.17 -1.75
CA TYR A 31 -1.37 -15.23 -1.23
C TYR A 31 -1.86 -14.50 0.03
N SER A 32 -3.11 -14.04 0.04
CA SER A 32 -3.69 -13.43 1.24
C SER A 32 -3.83 -14.40 2.40
N ASP A 33 -4.12 -15.69 2.13
CA ASP A 33 -4.25 -16.71 3.16
C ASP A 33 -2.93 -16.98 3.88
N ILE A 34 -1.80 -16.94 3.16
CA ILE A 34 -0.46 -17.03 3.76
C ILE A 34 -0.25 -15.85 4.74
N LEU A 35 -0.58 -14.64 4.34
CA LEU A 35 -0.43 -13.44 5.17
C LEU A 35 -1.37 -13.47 6.38
N CYS A 36 -2.60 -13.93 6.21
CA CYS A 36 -3.56 -14.12 7.30
C CYS A 36 -3.03 -15.13 8.34
N LYS A 37 -2.46 -16.25 7.88
CA LYS A 37 -1.84 -17.23 8.75
C LYS A 37 -0.60 -16.69 9.47
N LEU A 38 0.24 -15.90 8.81
CA LEU A 38 1.39 -15.24 9.43
C LEU A 38 0.96 -14.25 10.52
N ALA A 39 -0.03 -13.40 10.24
CA ALA A 39 -0.61 -12.46 11.21
C ALA A 39 -1.10 -13.22 12.47
N GLN A 40 -1.85 -14.30 12.27
CA GLN A 40 -2.36 -15.16 13.35
C GLN A 40 -1.22 -15.85 14.12
N THR A 41 -0.27 -16.46 13.42
CA THR A 41 0.85 -17.20 14.06
C THR A 41 1.70 -16.30 14.94
N HIS A 42 1.93 -15.06 14.52
CA HIS A 42 2.76 -14.10 15.24
C HIS A 42 1.98 -13.13 16.12
N ASN A 43 0.65 -13.27 16.18
CA ASN A 43 -0.25 -12.42 16.96
C ASN A 43 0.00 -10.93 16.72
N LEU A 44 -0.02 -10.51 15.44
CA LEU A 44 0.25 -9.13 15.03
C LEU A 44 -0.70 -8.67 13.94
N TYR A 45 -0.87 -7.36 13.85
CA TYR A 45 -1.48 -6.73 12.68
C TYR A 45 -0.51 -6.74 11.51
N LEU A 46 -1.02 -6.96 10.29
CA LEU A 46 -0.19 -6.98 9.09
C LEU A 46 -0.87 -6.17 7.99
N CYS A 47 -0.14 -5.25 7.37
CA CYS A 47 -0.56 -4.57 6.15
C CYS A 47 0.39 -4.92 5.01
N ALA A 48 -0.16 -5.27 3.84
CA ALA A 48 0.64 -5.71 2.70
C ALA A 48 -0.01 -5.34 1.38
N GLY A 49 0.80 -5.01 0.37
CA GLY A 49 0.37 -4.83 -1.00
C GLY A 49 0.46 -6.13 -1.80
N LEU A 50 -0.60 -6.47 -2.53
CA LEU A 50 -0.72 -7.66 -3.37
C LEU A 50 -1.26 -7.30 -4.76
N THR A 51 -1.06 -8.19 -5.70
CA THR A 51 -1.66 -8.13 -7.03
C THR A 51 -2.95 -8.94 -7.04
N GLU A 52 -4.11 -8.25 -7.05
CA GLU A 52 -5.42 -8.88 -6.98
C GLU A 52 -6.00 -9.13 -8.36
N ARG A 53 -6.51 -10.35 -8.60
CA ARG A 53 -7.44 -10.63 -9.69
C ARG A 53 -8.88 -10.62 -9.17
N SER A 54 -9.73 -9.84 -9.82
CA SER A 54 -11.16 -9.81 -9.55
C SER A 54 -11.90 -9.82 -10.88
N GLU A 55 -12.55 -10.93 -11.19
CA GLU A 55 -13.16 -11.21 -12.50
C GLU A 55 -12.10 -11.08 -13.62
N ASP A 56 -12.35 -10.24 -14.61
CA ASP A 56 -11.46 -9.96 -15.75
C ASP A 56 -10.43 -8.84 -15.49
N LYS A 57 -10.49 -8.22 -14.28
CA LYS A 57 -9.64 -7.09 -13.91
C LYS A 57 -8.52 -7.49 -12.96
N ILE A 58 -7.43 -6.73 -13.03
CA ILE A 58 -6.31 -6.84 -12.10
C ILE A 58 -6.20 -5.51 -11.35
N TYR A 59 -5.96 -5.59 -10.04
CA TYR A 59 -5.82 -4.43 -9.18
C TYR A 59 -4.51 -4.49 -8.38
N ASN A 60 -3.93 -3.34 -8.17
CA ASN A 60 -2.92 -3.14 -7.15
C ASN A 60 -3.66 -2.92 -5.82
N THR A 61 -3.57 -3.88 -4.93
CA THR A 61 -4.44 -3.97 -3.75
C THR A 61 -3.62 -4.06 -2.47
N ALA A 62 -3.99 -3.31 -1.45
CA ALA A 62 -3.47 -3.48 -0.11
C ALA A 62 -4.53 -4.10 0.80
N ILE A 63 -4.09 -4.99 1.68
CA ILE A 63 -4.92 -5.61 2.72
C ILE A 63 -4.37 -5.28 4.10
N PHE A 64 -5.26 -5.07 5.06
CA PHE A 64 -4.93 -4.92 6.46
C PHE A 64 -5.57 -6.04 7.26
N ILE A 65 -4.76 -6.78 8.00
CA ILE A 65 -5.11 -8.06 8.63
C ILE A 65 -4.98 -7.93 10.14
N SER A 66 -5.93 -8.50 10.88
CA SER A 66 -5.90 -8.56 12.35
C SER A 66 -5.02 -9.70 12.88
N PRO A 67 -4.66 -9.68 14.19
CA PRO A 67 -3.96 -10.80 14.84
C PRO A 67 -4.72 -12.13 14.81
N GLU A 68 -6.04 -12.10 14.58
CA GLU A 68 -6.87 -13.31 14.41
C GLU A 68 -6.81 -13.87 12.97
N GLY A 69 -6.09 -13.20 12.06
CA GLY A 69 -5.98 -13.60 10.66
C GLY A 69 -7.16 -13.14 9.79
N ASN A 70 -7.95 -12.18 10.24
CA ASN A 70 -9.07 -11.64 9.47
C ASN A 70 -8.64 -10.42 8.65
N ILE A 71 -9.02 -10.35 7.36
CA ILE A 71 -8.85 -9.15 6.55
C ILE A 71 -9.86 -8.10 7.04
N LEU A 72 -9.35 -7.05 7.70
CA LEU A 72 -10.13 -5.94 8.24
C LEU A 72 -10.44 -4.88 7.21
N LEU A 73 -9.53 -4.67 6.25
CA LEU A 73 -9.66 -3.69 5.19
C LEU A 73 -8.98 -4.22 3.93
N LYS A 74 -9.64 -4.00 2.79
CA LYS A 74 -9.08 -4.20 1.45
C LYS A 74 -9.23 -2.90 0.68
N TYR A 75 -8.12 -2.40 0.16
CA TYR A 75 -8.04 -1.16 -0.61
C TYR A 75 -7.43 -1.41 -1.98
N ARG A 76 -8.09 -1.02 -3.04
CA ARG A 76 -7.59 -1.01 -4.41
C ARG A 76 -7.07 0.38 -4.76
N LYS A 77 -5.85 0.46 -5.25
CA LYS A 77 -5.17 1.71 -5.58
C LYS A 77 -6.01 2.59 -6.50
N ILE A 78 -6.19 3.86 -6.12
CA ILE A 78 -6.96 4.84 -6.90
C ILE A 78 -6.05 5.57 -7.88
N ASN A 79 -4.90 6.10 -7.42
CA ASN A 79 -3.96 6.78 -8.31
C ASN A 79 -3.01 5.77 -9.00
N VAL A 80 -3.53 5.07 -10.01
CA VAL A 80 -2.74 4.17 -10.86
C VAL A 80 -2.01 5.00 -11.90
N LEU A 81 -0.66 5.00 -11.84
CA LEU A 81 0.18 5.73 -12.79
C LEU A 81 -0.05 5.23 -14.22
N THR A 82 0.05 6.13 -15.20
CA THR A 82 -0.18 5.83 -16.61
C THR A 82 0.62 4.62 -17.09
N VAL A 83 1.88 4.49 -16.69
CA VAL A 83 2.76 3.36 -17.03
C VAL A 83 2.24 2.01 -16.53
N ALA A 84 1.37 1.99 -15.54
CA ALA A 84 0.82 0.78 -14.92
C ALA A 84 -0.64 0.48 -15.33
N GLN A 85 -1.29 1.36 -16.09
CA GLN A 85 -2.70 1.21 -16.48
C GLN A 85 -2.95 0.08 -17.47
N ASP A 86 -1.91 -0.39 -18.16
CA ASP A 86 -1.99 -1.60 -19.00
C ASP A 86 -2.15 -2.89 -18.19
N ILE A 87 -1.89 -2.83 -16.89
CA ILE A 87 -1.95 -3.97 -15.97
C ILE A 87 -3.06 -3.77 -14.95
N TYR A 88 -3.10 -2.62 -14.27
CA TYR A 88 -3.96 -2.41 -13.12
C TYR A 88 -5.15 -1.51 -13.44
N SER A 89 -6.32 -1.97 -13.07
CA SER A 89 -7.54 -1.17 -13.02
C SER A 89 -7.54 -0.23 -11.82
N ILE A 90 -8.28 0.88 -11.94
CA ILE A 90 -8.39 1.90 -10.88
C ILE A 90 -9.38 1.43 -9.82
N GLY A 91 -9.03 1.63 -8.54
CA GLY A 91 -9.91 1.44 -7.40
C GLY A 91 -10.92 2.59 -7.25
N GLU A 92 -12.04 2.32 -6.56
CA GLU A 92 -13.17 3.27 -6.51
C GLU A 92 -13.61 3.63 -5.08
N THR A 93 -12.98 3.03 -4.05
CA THR A 93 -13.45 3.18 -2.67
C THR A 93 -12.33 3.48 -1.70
N LEU A 94 -12.66 4.30 -0.69
CA LEU A 94 -11.84 4.53 0.49
C LEU A 94 -12.57 4.01 1.73
N SER A 95 -11.81 3.46 2.67
CA SER A 95 -12.35 3.02 3.96
C SER A 95 -11.33 3.16 5.07
N VAL A 96 -11.83 3.19 6.31
CA VAL A 96 -11.02 3.19 7.52
C VAL A 96 -11.54 2.12 8.48
N VAL A 97 -10.68 1.61 9.35
CA VAL A 97 -11.03 0.59 10.33
C VAL A 97 -10.56 0.98 11.72
N LYS A 98 -11.40 0.74 12.73
CA LYS A 98 -11.06 0.96 14.13
C LYS A 98 -10.21 -0.21 14.66
N THR A 99 -9.14 0.13 15.37
CA THR A 99 -8.26 -0.82 16.05
C THR A 99 -8.02 -0.38 17.48
N PRO A 100 -7.47 -1.22 18.37
CA PRO A 100 -7.13 -0.84 19.74
C PRO A 100 -6.07 0.28 19.85
N PHE A 101 -5.34 0.58 18.76
CA PHE A 101 -4.30 1.63 18.74
C PHE A 101 -4.67 2.84 17.88
N GLY A 102 -5.93 2.94 17.43
CA GLY A 102 -6.46 4.06 16.66
C GLY A 102 -7.20 3.64 15.40
N VAL A 103 -7.69 4.61 14.66
CA VAL A 103 -8.37 4.40 13.37
C VAL A 103 -7.31 4.35 12.27
N VAL A 104 -7.31 3.27 11.50
CA VAL A 104 -6.33 3.01 10.43
C VAL A 104 -6.97 3.21 9.07
N GLY A 105 -6.33 3.98 8.21
CA GLY A 105 -6.58 4.06 6.78
C GLY A 105 -5.43 3.43 6.00
N VAL A 106 -5.70 3.02 4.77
CA VAL A 106 -4.70 2.45 3.85
C VAL A 106 -4.76 3.17 2.52
N ASN A 107 -3.61 3.54 1.99
CA ASN A 107 -3.40 3.98 0.61
C ASN A 107 -2.13 3.33 0.04
N ILE A 108 -1.82 3.52 -1.24
CA ILE A 108 -0.69 2.84 -1.88
C ILE A 108 0.17 3.84 -2.65
N CYS A 109 1.46 3.95 -2.29
CA CYS A 109 2.51 4.57 -3.10
C CYS A 109 2.11 5.93 -3.71
N SER A 110 1.81 6.00 -5.01
CA SER A 110 1.44 7.22 -5.74
C SER A 110 0.14 7.89 -5.28
N ASP A 111 -0.68 7.23 -4.46
CA ASP A 111 -1.80 7.89 -3.78
C ASP A 111 -1.32 9.01 -2.84
N ASN A 112 -0.02 9.01 -2.50
CA ASN A 112 0.62 10.04 -1.70
C ASN A 112 1.44 11.04 -2.54
N TYR A 113 1.30 11.07 -3.86
CA TYR A 113 1.90 12.15 -4.63
C TYR A 113 1.27 13.48 -4.24
N ILE A 114 2.03 14.58 -4.40
CA ILE A 114 1.57 15.91 -3.96
C ILE A 114 0.27 16.34 -4.65
N ASP A 115 0.05 15.88 -5.86
CA ASP A 115 -1.16 16.11 -6.67
C ASP A 115 -2.29 15.09 -6.40
N SER A 116 -2.05 14.12 -5.55
CA SER A 116 -3.00 13.06 -5.15
C SER A 116 -3.29 13.05 -3.65
N LEU A 117 -2.85 14.05 -2.90
CA LEU A 117 -3.00 14.12 -1.44
C LEU A 117 -4.46 14.14 -0.98
N ASP A 118 -5.41 14.45 -1.86
CA ASP A 118 -6.84 14.40 -1.55
C ASP A 118 -7.29 13.01 -1.07
N ILE A 119 -6.63 11.93 -1.50
CA ILE A 119 -6.87 10.58 -1.00
C ILE A 119 -6.53 10.51 0.50
N GLY A 120 -5.34 10.95 0.87
CA GLY A 120 -4.91 10.99 2.28
C GLY A 120 -5.74 11.96 3.12
N HIS A 121 -6.06 13.14 2.59
CA HIS A 121 -6.96 14.11 3.25
C HIS A 121 -8.35 13.53 3.48
N THR A 122 -8.86 12.74 2.53
CA THR A 122 -10.18 12.08 2.67
C THR A 122 -10.12 11.01 3.77
N LEU A 123 -9.10 10.16 3.79
CA LEU A 123 -8.91 9.18 4.87
C LEU A 123 -8.85 9.86 6.24
N ALA A 124 -8.12 10.97 6.37
CA ALA A 124 -8.05 11.75 7.61
C ALA A 124 -9.44 12.29 8.03
N ARG A 125 -10.22 12.84 7.09
CA ARG A 125 -11.60 13.31 7.36
C ARG A 125 -12.56 12.17 7.71
N MET A 126 -12.29 10.94 7.25
CA MET A 126 -13.00 9.73 7.66
C MET A 126 -12.60 9.26 9.07
N GLY A 127 -11.64 9.94 9.69
CA GLY A 127 -11.20 9.70 11.06
C GLY A 127 -9.90 8.89 11.19
N ALA A 128 -9.16 8.64 10.11
CA ALA A 128 -7.88 7.97 10.19
C ALA A 128 -6.90 8.76 11.06
N GLN A 129 -6.30 8.08 12.02
CA GLN A 129 -5.21 8.56 12.88
C GLN A 129 -3.86 8.00 12.44
N ILE A 130 -3.90 6.90 11.68
CA ILE A 130 -2.74 6.24 11.12
C ILE A 130 -3.07 5.91 9.66
N ILE A 131 -2.17 6.29 8.75
CA ILE A 131 -2.23 5.86 7.34
C ILE A 131 -1.06 4.91 7.08
N LEU A 132 -1.36 3.69 6.63
CA LEU A 132 -0.39 2.69 6.21
C LEU A 132 -0.29 2.71 4.69
N SER A 133 0.94 2.82 4.18
CA SER A 133 1.19 2.95 2.74
C SER A 133 2.23 1.94 2.25
N PRO A 134 1.80 0.74 1.83
CA PRO A 134 2.63 -0.13 1.01
C PRO A 134 3.10 0.62 -0.23
N SER A 135 4.38 0.54 -0.56
CA SER A 135 4.95 1.34 -1.63
C SER A 135 5.99 0.55 -2.43
N SER A 136 6.22 0.98 -3.65
CA SER A 136 7.31 0.57 -4.53
C SER A 136 7.88 1.83 -5.17
N TRP A 137 8.57 2.64 -4.37
CA TRP A 137 9.10 3.92 -4.79
C TRP A 137 10.32 3.70 -5.69
N THR A 138 10.09 3.85 -6.98
CA THR A 138 11.14 3.75 -7.99
C THR A 138 11.77 5.10 -8.28
N VAL A 139 13.06 5.07 -8.54
CA VAL A 139 13.84 6.20 -9.03
C VAL A 139 14.73 5.72 -10.17
N ASP A 140 15.22 6.66 -10.98
CA ASP A 140 16.20 6.37 -12.01
C ASP A 140 17.44 5.73 -11.37
N TYR A 141 18.02 4.75 -12.06
CA TYR A 141 19.20 4.01 -11.59
C TYR A 141 20.42 4.91 -11.32
N SER A 142 20.49 6.09 -11.95
CA SER A 142 21.54 7.08 -11.74
C SER A 142 21.47 7.80 -10.40
N ILE A 143 20.33 7.71 -9.67
CA ILE A 143 20.17 8.36 -8.36
C ILE A 143 20.86 7.52 -7.31
N VAL A 144 21.91 8.10 -6.71
CA VAL A 144 22.72 7.45 -5.66
C VAL A 144 22.06 7.67 -4.28
N GLU A 145 22.17 6.67 -3.42
CA GLU A 145 21.72 6.75 -2.02
C GLU A 145 22.37 7.96 -1.33
N GLY A 146 21.53 8.74 -0.62
CA GLY A 146 21.96 9.98 0.03
C GLY A 146 21.67 11.25 -0.77
N ASP A 147 21.13 11.14 -1.97
CA ASP A 147 20.67 12.32 -2.72
C ASP A 147 19.49 12.97 -1.98
N ILE A 148 19.69 14.24 -1.58
CA ILE A 148 18.69 15.04 -0.85
C ILE A 148 17.37 15.18 -1.64
N LEU A 149 17.42 15.16 -2.97
CA LEU A 149 16.24 15.25 -3.83
C LEU A 149 15.35 14.02 -3.70
N TYR A 150 15.92 12.84 -3.54
CA TYR A 150 15.18 11.60 -3.34
C TYR A 150 14.32 11.65 -2.08
N GLY A 151 14.90 11.90 -0.92
CA GLY A 151 14.15 11.96 0.34
C GLY A 151 13.05 13.02 0.35
N LYS A 152 13.30 14.20 -0.25
CA LYS A 152 12.31 15.29 -0.30
C LYS A 152 11.06 14.94 -1.11
N LYS A 153 11.21 14.22 -2.21
CA LYS A 153 10.06 13.82 -3.06
C LYS A 153 9.04 12.99 -2.29
N TRP A 154 9.50 12.10 -1.43
CA TRP A 154 8.66 11.15 -0.70
C TRP A 154 8.24 11.65 0.68
N LEU A 155 9.15 12.29 1.41
CA LEU A 155 8.88 12.76 2.77
C LEU A 155 7.93 13.94 2.79
N LYS A 156 8.02 14.86 1.84
CA LYS A 156 7.19 16.08 1.81
C LYS A 156 5.68 15.79 1.81
N PRO A 157 5.13 14.93 0.93
CA PRO A 157 3.71 14.56 0.97
C PRO A 157 3.29 13.95 2.31
N TYR A 158 4.08 13.00 2.84
CA TYR A 158 3.78 12.37 4.13
C TYR A 158 3.76 13.38 5.29
N GLN A 159 4.77 14.25 5.35
CA GLN A 159 4.84 15.32 6.35
C GLN A 159 3.66 16.30 6.21
N THR A 160 3.26 16.62 4.97
CA THR A 160 2.11 17.50 4.72
C THR A 160 0.83 16.91 5.32
N LEU A 161 0.55 15.63 5.09
CA LEU A 161 -0.62 14.95 5.66
C LEU A 161 -0.52 14.84 7.19
N ALA A 162 0.63 14.41 7.70
CA ALA A 162 0.84 14.22 9.13
C ALA A 162 0.63 15.53 9.91
N VAL A 163 1.20 16.63 9.43
CA VAL A 163 1.05 17.95 10.07
C VAL A 163 -0.36 18.51 9.92
N ALA A 164 -0.97 18.39 8.73
CA ALA A 164 -2.30 18.96 8.47
C ALA A 164 -3.41 18.32 9.31
N HIS A 165 -3.26 17.06 9.70
CA HIS A 165 -4.31 16.28 10.37
C HIS A 165 -3.88 15.68 11.73
N ASP A 166 -2.70 15.98 12.21
CA ASP A 166 -2.14 15.40 13.45
C ASP A 166 -2.24 13.86 13.45
N LEU A 167 -1.76 13.23 12.36
CA LEU A 167 -1.81 11.79 12.16
C LEU A 167 -0.42 11.20 11.86
N ILE A 168 -0.32 9.89 11.96
CA ILE A 168 0.89 9.13 11.65
C ILE A 168 0.79 8.57 10.22
N VAL A 169 1.80 8.80 9.40
CA VAL A 169 1.96 8.12 8.10
C VAL A 169 3.13 7.15 8.19
N VAL A 170 2.89 5.89 7.86
CA VAL A 170 3.92 4.85 7.80
C VAL A 170 3.96 4.28 6.39
N SER A 171 5.13 4.27 5.79
CA SER A 171 5.35 3.69 4.46
C SER A 171 6.47 2.65 4.50
N ALA A 172 6.29 1.56 3.77
CA ALA A 172 7.32 0.56 3.50
C ALA A 172 7.47 0.41 1.99
N THR A 173 8.69 0.56 1.50
CA THR A 173 8.99 0.42 0.06
C THR A 173 9.84 -0.81 -0.20
N ALA A 174 9.59 -1.47 -1.33
CA ALA A 174 10.47 -2.51 -1.84
C ALA A 174 11.85 -1.92 -2.20
N VAL A 175 12.88 -2.74 -2.10
CA VAL A 175 14.25 -2.43 -2.55
C VAL A 175 14.64 -3.42 -3.65
N GLY A 176 15.40 -2.95 -4.62
CA GLY A 176 15.86 -3.76 -5.76
C GLY A 176 15.61 -3.09 -7.10
N VAL A 177 15.94 -3.79 -8.16
CA VAL A 177 15.71 -3.33 -9.53
C VAL A 177 14.31 -3.75 -9.97
N ILE A 178 13.52 -2.80 -10.46
CA ILE A 178 12.24 -3.08 -11.12
C ILE A 178 12.49 -3.21 -12.62
N VAL A 179 12.08 -4.35 -13.18
CA VAL A 179 12.18 -4.64 -14.60
C VAL A 179 10.82 -4.44 -15.24
N GLY A 180 10.74 -3.62 -16.28
CA GLY A 180 9.51 -3.42 -17.07
C GLY A 180 8.79 -2.09 -16.85
N GLY A 181 9.41 -1.13 -16.14
CA GLY A 181 8.94 0.25 -16.05
C GLY A 181 9.43 1.11 -17.18
#